data_f8706b495e3c391dbce0fc2a019226be
#
_entry.id   f8706b495e3c391dbce0fc2a019226be
#
_cell.length_a   1.000
_cell.length_b   1.000
_cell.length_c   1.000
_cell.angle_alpha   90.00
_cell.angle_beta   90.00
_cell.angle_gamma   90.00
#
_symmetry.space_group_name_H-M   'P 1'
#
loop_
_entity.id
_entity.type
_entity.pdbx_description
1 polymer ?
#
loop_
_entity_poly.entity_id
_entity_poly.type
_entity_poly.pdbx_seq_one_letter_code
_entity_poly.pdbx_strand_id
1 'polypeptide(L)'
;AELKEKLAPAEDGLYILKEEYRLYDEADGKKIDAYGRGQKEMIPRFIISGEISSVYKKEGRSRKVHSLLLLPDFEAAERIADRLSQIGNICSDGRPTLRLDCRDLLELALDECGNSIYIPAHIWTPHFSVFGEFSGFETPDECFGDMTSYVYAMETGLSSDPLMNRRVSVLDDYRLISNSDAHSPGNLGREATLFDVELSYRG
;
A
#
# COMPACT_ATOMS: atom_id res chain seq x y z
N ALA A 1 -0.18 2.30 17.79
CA ALA A 1 0.67 2.48 18.99
C ALA A 1 2.07 1.89 18.77
N GLU A 2 2.18 0.59 18.45
CA GLU A 2 3.48 -0.12 18.32
C GLU A 2 4.44 0.49 17.28
N LEU A 3 3.95 0.86 16.09
CA LEU A 3 4.80 1.49 15.07
C LEU A 3 5.35 2.84 15.53
N LYS A 4 4.55 3.67 16.21
CA LYS A 4 5.02 4.95 16.78
C LYS A 4 6.10 4.75 17.87
N GLU A 5 6.01 3.64 18.60
CA GLU A 5 7.04 3.29 19.59
C GLU A 5 8.37 2.95 18.92
N LYS A 6 8.34 2.19 17.82
CA LYS A 6 9.54 1.61 17.17
C LYS A 6 10.17 2.50 16.11
N LEU A 7 9.41 3.39 15.50
CA LEU A 7 9.85 4.21 14.38
C LEU A 7 10.15 5.65 14.81
N ALA A 8 11.14 6.25 14.16
CA ALA A 8 11.47 7.67 14.26
C ALA A 8 11.41 8.32 12.87
N PRO A 9 10.98 9.60 12.77
CA PRO A 9 11.05 10.34 11.51
C PRO A 9 12.48 10.38 10.96
N ALA A 10 12.60 10.32 9.65
CA ALA A 10 13.86 10.43 8.91
C ALA A 10 13.76 11.55 7.85
N GLU A 11 13.85 11.22 6.58
CA GLU A 11 13.60 12.14 5.48
C GLU A 11 12.09 12.49 5.38
N ASP A 12 11.70 13.44 4.53
CA ASP A 12 10.31 13.89 4.37
C ASP A 12 9.35 12.71 4.16
N GLY A 13 8.46 12.48 5.11
CA GLY A 13 7.46 11.41 5.10
C GLY A 13 8.00 9.98 5.23
N LEU A 14 9.29 9.80 5.50
CA LEU A 14 9.91 8.50 5.73
C LEU A 14 10.28 8.32 7.19
N TYR A 15 10.38 7.07 7.60
CA TYR A 15 10.71 6.64 8.96
C TYR A 15 11.85 5.64 8.97
N ILE A 16 12.57 5.56 10.09
CA ILE A 16 13.57 4.54 10.37
C ILE A 16 13.26 3.84 11.69
N LEU A 17 13.75 2.60 11.85
CA LEU A 17 13.75 1.98 13.17
C LEU A 17 14.65 2.77 14.11
N LYS A 18 14.17 3.05 15.32
CA LYS A 18 14.98 3.58 16.41
C LYS A 18 16.13 2.61 16.72
N GLU A 19 17.22 3.14 17.22
CA GLU A 19 18.47 2.39 17.40
C GLU A 19 18.29 1.16 18.29
N GLU A 20 17.48 1.27 19.32
CA GLU A 20 17.17 0.19 20.26
C GLU A 20 16.44 -1.02 19.64
N TYR A 21 15.81 -0.84 18.45
CA TYR A 21 15.12 -1.91 17.73
C TYR A 21 15.89 -2.44 16.52
N ARG A 22 17.08 -1.88 16.24
CA ARG A 22 17.93 -2.35 15.15
C ARG A 22 18.67 -3.62 15.57
N LEU A 23 18.70 -4.60 14.68
CA LEU A 23 19.48 -5.81 14.90
C LEU A 23 20.96 -5.52 14.70
N TYR A 24 21.78 -6.01 15.61
CA TYR A 24 23.23 -6.00 15.54
C TYR A 24 23.74 -7.43 15.49
N ASP A 25 24.89 -7.67 14.81
CA ASP A 25 25.60 -8.93 14.95
C ASP A 25 26.23 -9.00 16.34
N GLU A 26 25.74 -9.94 17.17
CA GLU A 26 26.24 -10.14 18.53
C GLU A 26 27.71 -10.58 18.56
N ALA A 27 28.23 -11.20 17.46
CA ALA A 27 29.58 -11.73 17.41
C ALA A 27 30.65 -10.64 17.24
N ASP A 28 30.37 -9.57 16.48
CA ASP A 28 31.37 -8.55 16.12
C ASP A 28 31.01 -7.13 16.56
N GLY A 29 29.82 -6.89 17.12
CA GLY A 29 29.31 -5.55 17.47
C GLY A 29 29.14 -4.65 16.24
N LYS A 30 29.17 -5.21 15.05
CA LYS A 30 28.97 -4.50 13.78
C LYS A 30 27.52 -4.55 13.38
N LYS A 31 27.01 -3.44 12.92
CA LYS A 31 25.68 -3.37 12.31
C LYS A 31 25.67 -4.23 11.04
N ILE A 32 24.75 -5.16 10.95
CA ILE A 32 24.57 -6.02 9.78
C ILE A 32 23.56 -5.35 8.85
N ASP A 33 23.86 -5.32 7.54
CA ASP A 33 22.83 -5.08 6.54
C ASP A 33 21.84 -6.27 6.50
N ALA A 34 20.69 -6.09 5.84
CA ALA A 34 19.67 -7.13 5.70
C ALA A 34 20.19 -8.44 5.04
N TYR A 35 21.45 -8.47 4.60
CA TYR A 35 22.10 -9.60 3.92
C TYR A 35 23.33 -10.13 4.67
N GLY A 36 23.59 -9.68 5.91
CA GLY A 36 24.73 -10.15 6.71
C GLY A 36 26.10 -9.73 6.20
N ARG A 37 26.18 -8.66 5.41
CA ARG A 37 27.44 -8.15 4.85
C ARG A 37 27.86 -6.90 5.59
N GLY A 38 29.08 -6.87 6.10
CA GLY A 38 29.69 -5.71 6.76
C GLY A 38 30.01 -4.57 5.79
N GLN A 39 29.04 -4.14 4.97
CA GLN A 39 29.17 -3.01 4.06
C GLN A 39 28.35 -1.81 4.57
N LYS A 40 28.66 -0.62 4.03
CA LYS A 40 28.09 0.68 4.29
C LYS A 40 26.60 0.56 4.70
N GLU A 41 26.30 0.97 5.91
CA GLU A 41 25.01 0.81 6.58
C GLU A 41 23.86 1.36 5.70
N MET A 42 23.16 0.46 5.02
CA MET A 42 21.90 0.80 4.36
C MET A 42 20.78 0.64 5.40
N ILE A 43 20.40 1.75 6.01
CA ILE A 43 19.28 1.77 6.96
C ILE A 43 17.99 1.76 6.15
N PRO A 44 17.13 0.74 6.28
CA PRO A 44 15.84 0.70 5.62
C PRO A 44 14.98 1.91 5.98
N ARG A 45 14.24 2.40 5.01
CA ARG A 45 13.21 3.42 5.22
C ARG A 45 11.83 2.77 5.17
N PHE A 46 10.92 3.33 5.91
CA PHE A 46 9.54 2.88 6.02
C PHE A 46 8.60 4.01 5.64
N ILE A 47 7.58 3.70 4.87
CA ILE A 47 6.42 4.56 4.60
C ILE A 47 5.26 4.04 5.43
N ILE A 48 4.49 4.95 6.02
CA ILE A 48 3.25 4.57 6.71
C ILE A 48 2.24 4.15 5.67
N SER A 49 1.74 2.94 5.80
CA SER A 49 0.77 2.38 4.86
C SER A 49 -0.24 1.49 5.56
N GLY A 50 -1.37 1.30 4.90
CA GLY A 50 -2.37 0.34 5.31
C GLY A 50 -3.10 -0.24 4.10
N GLU A 51 -3.54 -1.49 4.20
CA GLU A 51 -4.37 -2.13 3.19
C GLU A 51 -5.79 -2.27 3.72
N ILE A 52 -6.77 -1.79 2.93
CA ILE A 52 -8.19 -1.84 3.24
C ILE A 52 -8.89 -2.77 2.27
N SER A 53 -9.75 -3.63 2.79
CA SER A 53 -10.64 -4.49 2.01
C SER A 53 -12.01 -3.85 1.87
N SER A 54 -12.36 -3.40 0.66
CA SER A 54 -13.69 -2.90 0.31
C SER A 54 -14.59 -4.03 -0.16
N VAL A 55 -15.73 -4.24 0.51
CA VAL A 55 -16.72 -5.28 0.14
C VAL A 55 -18.10 -4.64 0.11
N TYR A 56 -18.63 -4.41 -1.07
CA TYR A 56 -19.88 -3.66 -1.26
C TYR A 56 -20.69 -4.18 -2.46
N LYS A 57 -21.86 -3.61 -2.66
CA LYS A 57 -22.68 -3.87 -3.86
C LYS A 57 -22.69 -2.65 -4.76
N LYS A 58 -22.40 -2.86 -6.04
CA LYS A 58 -22.49 -1.85 -7.10
C LYS A 58 -23.15 -2.49 -8.32
N GLU A 59 -24.20 -1.85 -8.84
CA GLU A 59 -24.97 -2.33 -9.99
C GLU A 59 -25.48 -3.77 -9.85
N GLY A 60 -25.94 -4.13 -8.64
CA GLY A 60 -26.46 -5.46 -8.33
C GLY A 60 -25.42 -6.55 -8.15
N ARG A 61 -24.12 -6.27 -8.37
CA ARG A 61 -23.01 -7.21 -8.21
C ARG A 61 -22.27 -6.98 -6.89
N SER A 62 -21.79 -8.04 -6.29
CA SER A 62 -20.87 -7.94 -5.14
C SER A 62 -19.47 -7.58 -5.66
N ARG A 63 -18.94 -6.48 -5.19
CA ARG A 63 -17.60 -5.99 -5.50
C ARG A 63 -16.68 -6.20 -4.31
N LYS A 64 -15.45 -6.62 -4.57
CA LYS A 64 -14.44 -6.86 -3.54
C LYS A 64 -13.10 -6.39 -4.09
N VAL A 65 -12.50 -5.40 -3.45
CA VAL A 65 -11.24 -4.81 -3.88
C VAL A 65 -10.38 -4.54 -2.66
N HIS A 66 -9.08 -4.79 -2.78
CA HIS A 66 -8.09 -4.36 -1.83
C HIS A 66 -7.42 -3.07 -2.32
N SER A 67 -7.17 -2.19 -1.38
CA SER A 67 -6.60 -0.87 -1.66
C SER A 67 -5.49 -0.56 -0.67
N LEU A 68 -4.33 -0.19 -1.19
CA LEU A 68 -3.24 0.35 -0.41
C LEU A 68 -3.43 1.86 -0.25
N LEU A 69 -3.25 2.34 0.96
CA LEU A 69 -3.11 3.76 1.27
C LEU A 69 -1.68 4.00 1.74
N LEU A 70 -0.93 4.84 1.03
CA LEU A 70 0.35 5.35 1.50
C LEU A 70 0.11 6.73 2.10
N LEU A 71 0.71 6.99 3.25
CA LEU A 71 0.43 8.18 4.06
C LEU A 71 1.74 8.87 4.46
N PRO A 72 1.76 10.21 4.48
CA PRO A 72 2.98 10.96 4.76
C PRO A 72 3.42 10.87 6.23
N ASP A 73 2.48 10.62 7.14
CA ASP A 73 2.74 10.62 8.57
C ASP A 73 1.70 9.82 9.37
N PHE A 74 1.98 9.67 10.67
CA PHE A 74 1.10 8.97 11.59
C PHE A 74 -0.19 9.76 11.90
N GLU A 75 -0.15 11.08 11.83
CA GLU A 75 -1.33 11.92 12.07
C GLU A 75 -2.36 11.73 10.95
N ALA A 76 -1.92 11.63 9.69
CA ALA A 76 -2.79 11.27 8.57
C ALA A 76 -3.39 9.88 8.74
N ALA A 77 -2.58 8.91 9.17
CA ALA A 77 -3.05 7.54 9.43
C ALA A 77 -4.10 7.51 10.54
N GLU A 78 -3.93 8.27 11.61
CA GLU A 78 -4.89 8.34 12.72
C GLU A 78 -6.20 8.99 12.27
N ARG A 79 -6.17 10.12 11.55
CA ARG A 79 -7.39 10.76 11.04
C ARG A 79 -8.19 9.82 10.14
N ILE A 80 -7.53 9.16 9.19
CA ILE A 80 -8.19 8.20 8.31
C ILE A 80 -8.74 7.02 9.11
N ALA A 81 -7.98 6.47 10.07
CA ALA A 81 -8.43 5.38 10.92
C ALA A 81 -9.67 5.78 11.75
N ASP A 82 -9.68 6.98 12.32
CA ASP A 82 -10.82 7.49 13.07
C ASP A 82 -12.08 7.60 12.19
N ARG A 83 -11.95 8.06 10.95
CA ARG A 83 -13.07 8.11 10.00
C ARG A 83 -13.55 6.71 9.60
N LEU A 84 -12.64 5.81 9.29
CA LEU A 84 -12.99 4.42 8.93
C LEU A 84 -13.63 3.67 10.09
N SER A 85 -13.24 3.96 11.35
CA SER A 85 -13.83 3.35 12.55
C SER A 85 -15.32 3.68 12.73
N GLN A 86 -15.78 4.81 12.19
CA GLN A 86 -17.20 5.20 12.18
C GLN A 86 -18.01 4.42 11.14
N ILE A 87 -17.35 3.84 10.13
CA ILE A 87 -17.98 3.08 9.05
C ILE A 87 -18.00 1.58 9.39
N GLY A 88 -16.97 1.08 10.06
CA GLY A 88 -16.89 -0.33 10.42
C GLY A 88 -15.74 -0.67 11.35
N ASN A 89 -15.61 -1.95 11.66
CA ASN A 89 -14.55 -2.42 12.56
C ASN A 89 -13.19 -2.43 11.85
N ILE A 90 -12.29 -1.55 12.25
CA ILE A 90 -10.91 -1.48 11.77
C ILE A 90 -9.89 -2.17 12.71
N CYS A 91 -10.36 -2.67 13.86
CA CYS A 91 -9.52 -3.33 14.86
C CYS A 91 -9.50 -4.86 14.70
N SER A 92 -10.10 -5.40 13.63
CA SER A 92 -9.99 -6.82 13.32
C SER A 92 -8.56 -7.16 12.93
N ASP A 93 -8.15 -8.38 13.26
CA ASP A 93 -6.81 -8.88 12.95
C ASP A 93 -6.52 -8.79 11.44
N GLY A 94 -5.34 -8.32 11.11
CA GLY A 94 -4.88 -8.15 9.73
C GLY A 94 -5.50 -6.95 9.03
N ARG A 95 -6.11 -7.18 7.87
CA ARG A 95 -6.65 -6.14 7.01
C ARG A 95 -8.12 -5.84 7.37
N PRO A 96 -8.49 -4.55 7.62
CA PRO A 96 -9.88 -4.18 7.84
C PRO A 96 -10.75 -4.47 6.60
N THR A 97 -11.91 -5.06 6.83
CA THR A 97 -12.92 -5.28 5.77
C THR A 97 -14.12 -4.37 6.03
N LEU A 98 -14.36 -3.45 5.10
CA LEU A 98 -15.37 -2.41 5.22
C LEU A 98 -16.43 -2.53 4.11
N ARG A 99 -17.68 -2.17 4.46
CA ARG A 99 -18.77 -2.01 3.48
C ARG A 99 -18.72 -0.59 2.89
N LEU A 100 -17.62 -0.28 2.23
CA LEU A 100 -17.34 1.04 1.67
C LEU A 100 -16.96 0.88 0.20
N ASP A 101 -17.54 1.69 -0.67
CA ASP A 101 -17.18 1.75 -2.09
C ASP A 101 -15.73 2.24 -2.24
N CYS A 102 -15.01 1.71 -3.22
CA CYS A 102 -13.63 2.12 -3.51
C CYS A 102 -13.52 3.60 -3.84
N ARG A 103 -14.50 4.15 -4.56
CA ARG A 103 -14.60 5.58 -4.85
C ARG A 103 -14.72 6.40 -3.57
N ASP A 104 -15.58 5.98 -2.65
CA ASP A 104 -15.81 6.69 -1.39
C ASP A 104 -14.61 6.53 -0.44
N LEU A 105 -13.91 5.38 -0.46
CA LEU A 105 -12.66 5.20 0.28
C LEU A 105 -11.56 6.15 -0.23
N LEU A 106 -11.43 6.29 -1.55
CA LEU A 106 -10.49 7.23 -2.17
C LEU A 106 -10.81 8.67 -1.79
N GLU A 107 -12.08 9.09 -1.92
CA GLU A 107 -12.55 10.43 -1.52
C GLU A 107 -12.25 10.71 -0.05
N LEU A 108 -12.60 9.77 0.85
CA LEU A 108 -12.33 9.88 2.28
C LEU A 108 -10.83 10.07 2.55
N ALA A 109 -9.98 9.27 1.91
CA ALA A 109 -8.53 9.35 2.10
C ALA A 109 -7.96 10.70 1.68
N LEU A 110 -8.45 11.25 0.56
CA LEU A 110 -8.04 12.58 0.06
C LEU A 110 -8.60 13.73 0.91
N ASP A 111 -9.82 13.62 1.40
CA ASP A 111 -10.43 14.62 2.29
C ASP A 111 -9.67 14.74 3.62
N GLU A 112 -9.29 13.60 4.22
CA GLU A 112 -8.54 13.58 5.48
C GLU A 112 -7.05 13.90 5.29
N CYS A 113 -6.50 13.55 4.13
CA CYS A 113 -5.11 13.82 3.78
C CYS A 113 -4.95 13.99 2.26
N GLY A 114 -4.95 15.23 1.77
CA GLY A 114 -4.80 15.53 0.34
C GLY A 114 -3.50 15.04 -0.31
N ASN A 115 -2.52 14.62 0.50
CA ASN A 115 -1.27 14.02 0.05
C ASN A 115 -1.27 12.49 0.17
N SER A 116 -2.39 11.85 0.53
CA SER A 116 -2.49 10.39 0.52
C SER A 116 -2.36 9.85 -0.90
N ILE A 117 -1.71 8.69 -1.03
CA ILE A 117 -1.60 7.98 -2.30
C ILE A 117 -2.44 6.72 -2.19
N TYR A 118 -3.43 6.61 -3.06
CA TYR A 118 -4.29 5.44 -3.17
C TYR A 118 -3.83 4.55 -4.32
N ILE A 119 -3.63 3.26 -4.04
CA ILE A 119 -3.17 2.29 -5.02
C ILE A 119 -4.05 1.05 -4.95
N PRO A 120 -4.78 0.70 -6.01
CA PRO A 120 -5.43 -0.61 -6.09
C PRO A 120 -4.41 -1.72 -5.99
N ALA A 121 -4.61 -2.65 -5.04
CA ALA A 121 -3.69 -3.73 -4.77
C ALA A 121 -3.88 -4.88 -5.76
N HIS A 122 -2.77 -5.55 -6.14
CA HIS A 122 -2.74 -6.82 -6.92
C HIS A 122 -3.90 -6.96 -7.91
N ILE A 123 -3.99 -6.03 -8.87
CA ILE A 123 -5.18 -5.73 -9.70
C ILE A 123 -5.76 -6.90 -10.51
N TRP A 124 -5.03 -8.02 -10.65
CA TRP A 124 -5.44 -9.19 -11.42
C TRP A 124 -5.67 -10.46 -10.58
N THR A 125 -5.66 -10.37 -9.26
CA THR A 125 -6.05 -11.55 -8.47
C THR A 125 -7.52 -11.88 -8.74
N PRO A 126 -7.91 -13.16 -8.79
CA PRO A 126 -9.29 -13.57 -9.11
C PRO A 126 -10.34 -12.96 -8.16
N HIS A 127 -9.94 -12.73 -6.90
CA HIS A 127 -10.75 -12.11 -5.86
C HIS A 127 -10.06 -10.86 -5.32
N PHE A 128 -10.85 -9.93 -4.82
CA PHE A 128 -10.38 -8.73 -4.11
C PHE A 128 -9.46 -7.83 -4.93
N SER A 129 -9.75 -7.67 -6.20
CA SER A 129 -8.98 -6.80 -7.10
C SER A 129 -9.86 -6.05 -8.08
N VAL A 130 -9.32 -4.98 -8.67
CA VAL A 130 -10.08 -4.13 -9.61
C VAL A 130 -10.51 -4.91 -10.86
N PHE A 131 -9.64 -5.76 -11.40
CA PHE A 131 -9.91 -6.55 -12.60
C PHE A 131 -10.13 -8.05 -12.31
N GLY A 132 -10.43 -8.38 -11.05
CA GLY A 132 -10.66 -9.76 -10.64
C GLY A 132 -11.90 -10.39 -11.28
N GLU A 133 -11.76 -11.59 -11.79
CA GLU A 133 -12.80 -12.33 -12.49
C GLU A 133 -14.13 -12.40 -11.73
N PHE A 134 -14.07 -12.62 -10.41
CA PHE A 134 -15.29 -12.88 -9.60
C PHE A 134 -15.94 -11.63 -9.03
N SER A 135 -15.20 -10.56 -8.81
CA SER A 135 -15.72 -9.40 -8.08
C SER A 135 -15.16 -8.05 -8.54
N GLY A 136 -14.40 -8.06 -9.62
CA GLY A 136 -13.79 -6.86 -10.19
C GLY A 136 -14.70 -6.11 -11.16
N PHE A 137 -14.09 -5.20 -11.87
CA PHE A 137 -14.68 -4.31 -12.85
C PHE A 137 -13.99 -4.51 -14.20
N GLU A 138 -14.59 -4.00 -15.27
CA GLU A 138 -13.96 -4.03 -16.58
C GLU A 138 -13.02 -2.84 -16.80
N THR A 139 -13.32 -1.70 -16.16
CA THR A 139 -12.52 -0.48 -16.26
C THR A 139 -12.32 0.18 -14.90
N PRO A 140 -11.28 1.02 -14.74
CA PRO A 140 -11.11 1.84 -13.54
C PRO A 140 -12.28 2.81 -13.31
N ASP A 141 -12.86 3.36 -14.40
CA ASP A 141 -13.99 4.29 -14.33
C ASP A 141 -15.24 3.64 -13.73
N GLU A 142 -15.47 2.35 -13.99
CA GLU A 142 -16.56 1.62 -13.32
C GLU A 142 -16.32 1.50 -11.81
N CYS A 143 -15.05 1.39 -11.38
CA CYS A 143 -14.70 1.29 -9.99
C CYS A 143 -14.76 2.65 -9.28
N PHE A 144 -14.07 3.66 -9.83
CA PHE A 144 -13.77 4.92 -9.17
C PHE A 144 -14.61 6.12 -9.65
N GLY A 145 -15.32 5.99 -10.78
CA GLY A 145 -16.16 7.03 -11.34
C GLY A 145 -15.43 8.35 -11.57
N ASP A 146 -15.96 9.43 -11.04
CA ASP A 146 -15.40 10.78 -11.09
C ASP A 146 -14.05 10.94 -10.38
N MET A 147 -13.70 9.97 -9.52
CA MET A 147 -12.43 9.96 -8.79
C MET A 147 -11.28 9.21 -9.52
N THR A 148 -11.53 8.63 -10.69
CA THR A 148 -10.53 7.84 -11.44
C THR A 148 -9.23 8.60 -11.66
N SER A 149 -9.29 9.90 -11.93
CA SER A 149 -8.12 10.76 -12.18
C SER A 149 -7.20 10.95 -10.97
N TYR A 150 -7.64 10.55 -9.78
CA TYR A 150 -6.84 10.59 -8.54
C TYR A 150 -6.12 9.27 -8.25
N VAL A 151 -6.33 8.25 -9.07
CA VAL A 151 -5.57 6.99 -9.01
C VAL A 151 -4.40 7.09 -9.97
N TYR A 152 -3.18 7.21 -9.45
CA TYR A 152 -1.98 7.42 -10.27
C TYR A 152 -1.19 6.13 -10.54
N ALA A 153 -1.35 5.13 -9.69
CA ALA A 153 -0.62 3.89 -9.77
C ALA A 153 -1.52 2.69 -9.51
N MET A 154 -1.12 1.54 -10.04
CA MET A 154 -1.76 0.25 -9.80
C MET A 154 -0.70 -0.80 -9.51
N GLU A 155 -1.02 -1.71 -8.59
CA GLU A 155 -0.10 -2.78 -8.22
C GLU A 155 -0.31 -4.02 -9.07
N THR A 156 0.78 -4.52 -9.68
CA THR A 156 0.73 -5.73 -10.51
C THR A 156 0.41 -6.97 -9.68
N GLY A 157 0.99 -7.06 -8.48
CA GLY A 157 0.93 -8.26 -7.65
C GLY A 157 1.60 -9.48 -8.31
N LEU A 158 1.49 -10.64 -7.67
CA LEU A 158 2.09 -11.89 -8.15
C LEU A 158 1.33 -12.52 -9.33
N SER A 159 0.14 -12.03 -9.67
CA SER A 159 -0.73 -12.57 -10.73
C SER A 159 -0.44 -11.99 -12.11
N SER A 160 0.37 -10.95 -12.20
CA SER A 160 0.70 -10.29 -13.46
C SER A 160 2.07 -9.60 -13.39
N ASP A 161 2.63 -9.33 -14.56
CA ASP A 161 3.86 -8.56 -14.71
C ASP A 161 3.63 -7.29 -15.57
N PRO A 162 4.58 -6.36 -15.64
CA PRO A 162 4.42 -5.14 -16.42
C PRO A 162 4.14 -5.38 -17.91
N LEU A 163 4.72 -6.41 -18.52
CA LEU A 163 4.50 -6.71 -19.95
C LEU A 163 3.08 -7.22 -20.20
N MET A 164 2.54 -8.02 -19.30
CA MET A 164 1.15 -8.45 -19.34
C MET A 164 0.20 -7.27 -19.20
N ASN A 165 0.44 -6.39 -18.24
CA ASN A 165 -0.37 -5.20 -17.99
C ASN A 165 -0.36 -4.24 -19.18
N ARG A 166 0.78 -4.03 -19.86
CA ARG A 166 0.90 -3.16 -21.05
C ARG A 166 0.22 -3.71 -22.32
N ARG A 167 -0.40 -4.89 -22.25
CA ARG A 167 -1.30 -5.40 -23.27
C ARG A 167 -2.73 -4.88 -23.13
N VAL A 168 -3.03 -4.22 -22.04
CA VAL A 168 -4.36 -3.67 -21.72
C VAL A 168 -4.23 -2.15 -21.75
N SER A 169 -4.69 -1.54 -22.84
CA SER A 169 -4.45 -0.11 -23.11
C SER A 169 -4.98 0.84 -22.03
N VAL A 170 -6.04 0.48 -21.32
CA VAL A 170 -6.55 1.28 -20.19
C VAL A 170 -5.52 1.44 -19.05
N LEU A 171 -4.50 0.59 -19.00
CA LEU A 171 -3.43 0.66 -18.01
C LEU A 171 -2.22 1.51 -18.45
N ASP A 172 -2.22 2.04 -19.66
CA ASP A 172 -1.09 2.83 -20.16
C ASP A 172 -0.94 4.18 -19.43
N ASP A 173 -2.04 4.70 -18.90
CA ASP A 173 -2.05 5.96 -18.15
C ASP A 173 -1.59 5.82 -16.69
N TYR A 174 -1.46 4.60 -16.20
CA TYR A 174 -1.10 4.32 -14.80
C TYR A 174 0.36 3.94 -14.63
N ARG A 175 0.94 4.36 -13.50
CA ARG A 175 2.21 3.82 -13.04
C ARG A 175 1.99 2.41 -12.50
N LEU A 176 2.82 1.46 -12.92
CA LEU A 176 2.78 0.11 -12.38
C LEU A 176 3.82 -0.01 -11.28
N ILE A 177 3.38 -0.49 -10.13
CA ILE A 177 4.26 -0.84 -9.01
C ILE A 177 4.11 -2.31 -8.68
N SER A 178 5.11 -2.85 -8.02
CA SER A 178 5.09 -4.24 -7.53
C SER A 178 5.60 -4.26 -6.10
N ASN A 179 4.84 -4.89 -5.23
CA ASN A 179 5.19 -5.11 -3.83
C ASN A 179 5.08 -6.58 -3.49
N SER A 180 5.71 -6.99 -2.40
CA SER A 180 5.80 -8.41 -2.02
C SER A 180 4.46 -9.04 -1.64
N ASP A 181 3.48 -8.27 -1.20
CA ASP A 181 2.26 -8.79 -0.56
C ASP A 181 2.60 -9.89 0.48
N ALA A 182 3.61 -9.59 1.33
CA ALA A 182 4.25 -10.56 2.19
C ALA A 182 3.42 -10.81 3.45
N HIS A 183 2.93 -12.04 3.62
CA HIS A 183 2.24 -12.52 4.82
C HIS A 183 3.19 -13.24 5.81
N SER A 184 4.48 -13.25 5.51
CA SER A 184 5.54 -13.77 6.39
C SER A 184 6.88 -13.10 6.06
N PRO A 185 7.82 -13.03 7.02
CA PRO A 185 9.13 -12.39 6.79
C PRO A 185 9.92 -12.98 5.62
N GLY A 186 9.81 -14.28 5.37
CA GLY A 186 10.50 -14.95 4.26
C GLY A 186 10.04 -14.54 2.86
N ASN A 187 8.90 -13.86 2.76
CA ASN A 187 8.35 -13.37 1.49
C ASN A 187 8.65 -11.88 1.23
N LEU A 188 9.30 -11.19 2.18
CA LEU A 188 9.69 -9.80 1.98
C LEU A 188 10.69 -9.67 0.82
N GLY A 189 10.45 -8.72 -0.08
CA GLY A 189 11.32 -8.45 -1.22
C GLY A 189 11.26 -9.48 -2.35
N ARG A 190 10.29 -10.41 -2.36
CA ARG A 190 10.08 -11.32 -3.49
C ARG A 190 9.67 -10.60 -4.76
N GLU A 191 9.04 -9.44 -4.63
CA GLU A 191 8.82 -8.46 -5.67
C GLU A 191 9.14 -7.07 -5.12
N ALA A 192 9.59 -6.16 -6.00
CA ALA A 192 9.93 -4.79 -5.65
C ALA A 192 9.88 -3.86 -6.86
N THR A 193 9.64 -2.59 -6.62
CA THR A 193 9.79 -1.52 -7.59
C THR A 193 11.06 -0.75 -7.31
N LEU A 194 11.87 -0.51 -8.35
CA LEU A 194 13.02 0.39 -8.28
C LEU A 194 12.58 1.81 -8.64
N PHE A 195 12.86 2.74 -7.74
CA PHE A 195 12.64 4.16 -7.97
C PHE A 195 13.99 4.88 -8.14
N ASP A 196 14.13 5.68 -9.19
CA ASP A 196 15.26 6.57 -9.42
C ASP A 196 14.78 8.02 -9.15
N VAL A 197 14.58 8.32 -7.89
CA VAL A 197 13.97 9.56 -7.38
C VAL A 197 14.66 9.99 -6.08
N GLU A 198 14.38 11.19 -5.63
CA GLU A 198 14.80 11.62 -4.29
C GLU A 198 14.17 10.73 -3.22
N LEU A 199 14.96 10.37 -2.20
CA LEU A 199 14.49 9.53 -1.11
C LEU A 199 13.60 10.34 -0.17
N SER A 200 12.33 10.43 -0.50
CA SER A 200 11.29 11.11 0.27
C SER A 200 9.91 10.51 -0.05
N TYR A 201 8.91 10.87 0.74
CA TYR A 201 7.51 10.48 0.44
C TYR A 201 6.99 11.08 -0.88
N ARG A 202 7.54 12.23 -1.28
CA ARG A 202 7.11 12.97 -2.48
C ARG A 202 7.95 12.65 -3.72
N GLY A 203 9.11 12.04 -3.54
CA GLY A 203 10.02 11.57 -4.60
C GLY A 203 9.56 10.25 -5.20
#